data_a331f64c876e19ecd7c22814a8d043ce
#
_entry.id   a331f64c876e19ecd7c22814a8d043ce
#
_cell.length_a   1.000
_cell.length_b   1.000
_cell.length_c   1.000
_cell.angle_alpha   90.00
_cell.angle_beta   90.00
_cell.angle_gamma   90.00
#
_symmetry.space_group_name_H-M   'P 1'
#
loop_
_entity.id
_entity.type
_entity.pdbx_description
1 polymer ?
#
loop_
_entity_poly.entity_id
_entity_poly.type
_entity_poly.pdbx_seq_one_letter_code
_entity_poly.pdbx_strand_id
1 'polypeptide(L)' 'MLIKNKLWPEVGSGIDYSLLQDEWIPAPWINLGDWSVTEDYREACHQLAFRLGDCLELKADDRLLELACGYGASLRLW' A
#
# COMPACT_ATOMS: atom_id res chain seq x y z
N MET A 1 6.34 10.95 15.57
CA MET A 1 6.36 10.82 17.03
C MET A 1 7.56 10.00 17.45
N LEU A 2 8.36 10.56 18.30
CA LEU A 2 9.51 9.86 18.81
C LEU A 2 9.09 8.99 19.97
N ILE A 3 8.88 7.75 19.70
CA ILE A 3 8.76 6.75 20.74
C ILE A 3 10.12 6.11 20.88
N LYS A 4 10.63 6.17 22.09
CA LYS A 4 11.86 5.43 22.30
C LYS A 4 11.64 3.98 21.96
N ASN A 5 12.22 3.80 20.99
CA ASN A 5 12.87 2.73 20.36
C ASN A 5 12.56 1.30 20.68
N LYS A 6 12.17 0.95 21.85
CA LYS A 6 12.10 -0.48 22.20
C LYS A 6 10.74 -1.08 21.94
N LEU A 7 9.70 -0.29 22.09
CA LEU A 7 8.34 -0.79 21.86
C LEU A 7 7.94 -0.75 20.40
N TRP A 8 8.37 0.27 19.70
CA TRP A 8 7.90 0.50 18.35
C TRP A 8 8.59 -0.34 17.28
N PRO A 9 9.91 -0.53 17.34
CA PRO A 9 10.58 -1.49 16.46
C PRO A 9 10.14 -2.93 16.67
N GLU A 10 9.80 -3.30 17.89
CA GLU A 10 9.34 -4.64 18.18
C GLU A 10 7.95 -4.95 17.65
N VAL A 11 7.09 -3.95 17.55
CA VAL A 11 5.74 -4.11 16.99
C VAL A 11 5.79 -4.40 15.49
N GLY A 12 6.76 -3.85 14.78
CA GLY A 12 6.95 -4.09 13.35
C GLY A 12 7.90 -5.24 13.03
N SER A 13 8.63 -5.74 14.03
CA SER A 13 9.62 -6.77 13.80
C SER A 13 8.97 -8.12 13.53
N GLY A 14 9.21 -8.70 12.42
CA GLY A 14 8.66 -9.98 12.00
C GLY A 14 7.93 -9.91 10.68
N ILE A 15 7.73 -8.71 10.13
CA ILE A 15 7.20 -8.54 8.79
C ILE A 15 8.36 -8.26 7.84
N ASP A 16 8.60 -9.19 6.94
CA ASP A 16 9.54 -8.97 5.84
C ASP A 16 8.80 -8.28 4.67
N TYR A 17 8.86 -6.96 4.66
CA TYR A 17 8.22 -6.16 3.63
C TYR A 17 8.83 -6.36 2.23
N SER A 18 10.02 -6.92 2.13
CA SER A 18 10.62 -7.21 0.83
C SER A 18 9.80 -8.22 0.03
N LEU A 19 9.10 -9.12 0.70
CA LEU A 19 8.19 -10.08 0.07
C LEU A 19 6.95 -9.44 -0.52
N LEU A 20 6.62 -8.23 -0.10
CA LEU A 20 5.44 -7.48 -0.54
C LEU A 20 5.78 -6.47 -1.64
N GLN A 21 7.04 -6.37 -1.99
CA GLN A 21 7.50 -5.42 -3.00
C GLN A 21 7.05 -5.86 -4.39
N ASP A 22 6.57 -4.89 -5.15
CA ASP A 22 6.14 -5.08 -6.52
C ASP A 22 7.28 -4.73 -7.49
N GLU A 23 7.39 -5.43 -8.62
CA GLU A 23 8.38 -5.15 -9.65
C GLU A 23 8.20 -3.77 -10.29
N TRP A 24 6.95 -3.35 -10.43
CA TRP A 24 6.57 -2.08 -11.06
C TRP A 24 6.56 -0.91 -10.09
N ILE A 25 6.32 -1.21 -8.84
CA ILE A 25 6.21 -0.23 -7.77
C ILE A 25 7.22 -0.62 -6.70
N PRO A 26 8.36 0.06 -6.62
CA PRO A 26 9.46 -0.35 -5.74
C PRO A 26 9.20 -0.01 -4.26
N ALA A 27 7.97 -0.13 -3.83
CA ALA A 27 7.56 0.06 -2.44
C ALA A 27 6.69 -1.13 -2.01
N PRO A 28 6.86 -1.63 -0.78
CA PRO A 28 6.04 -2.73 -0.30
C PRO A 28 4.56 -2.33 -0.22
N TRP A 29 3.70 -3.25 -0.60
CA TRP A 29 2.28 -3.15 -0.35
C TRP A 29 1.97 -3.53 1.09
N ILE A 30 1.16 -2.75 1.75
CA ILE A 30 0.73 -3.00 3.14
C ILE A 30 -0.76 -2.82 3.35
N ASN A 31 -1.56 -2.86 2.30
CA ASN A 31 -3.02 -2.90 2.44
C ASN A 31 -3.54 -4.34 2.57
N LEU A 32 -4.81 -4.48 2.89
CA LEU A 32 -5.43 -5.79 3.08
C LEU A 32 -5.84 -6.49 1.78
N GLY A 33 -5.80 -5.77 0.66
CA GLY A 33 -6.14 -6.29 -0.66
C GLY A 33 -7.64 -6.44 -0.92
N ASP A 34 -7.98 -6.50 -2.20
CA ASP A 34 -9.28 -6.95 -2.69
C ASP A 34 -9.11 -8.34 -3.31
N TRP A 35 -9.62 -9.34 -2.64
CA TRP A 35 -9.45 -10.76 -2.97
C TRP A 35 -10.58 -11.32 -3.83
N SER A 36 -11.43 -10.47 -4.37
CA SER A 36 -12.62 -10.90 -5.12
C SER A 36 -12.29 -11.67 -6.40
N VAL A 37 -11.10 -11.43 -6.99
CA VAL A 37 -10.73 -12.01 -8.29
C VAL A 37 -9.35 -12.65 -8.32
N THR A 38 -8.64 -12.67 -7.20
CA THR A 38 -7.26 -13.18 -7.15
C THR A 38 -6.95 -13.85 -5.83
N GLU A 39 -5.96 -14.74 -5.83
CA GLU A 39 -5.37 -15.33 -4.63
C GLU A 39 -3.93 -14.83 -4.40
N ASP A 40 -3.43 -13.96 -5.27
CA ASP A 40 -2.12 -13.34 -5.14
C ASP A 40 -2.22 -12.04 -4.35
N TYR A 41 -1.36 -11.88 -3.34
CA TYR A 41 -1.40 -10.72 -2.45
C TYR A 41 -1.13 -9.40 -3.16
N ARG A 42 -0.13 -9.35 -4.03
CA ARG A 42 0.21 -8.13 -4.76
C ARG A 42 -0.92 -7.71 -5.69
N GLU A 43 -1.47 -8.68 -6.39
CA GLU A 43 -2.63 -8.44 -7.25
C GLU A 43 -3.83 -7.96 -6.44
N ALA A 44 -4.10 -8.56 -5.30
CA ALA A 44 -5.17 -8.11 -4.40
C ALA A 44 -4.95 -6.66 -3.93
N CYS A 45 -3.72 -6.29 -3.63
CA CYS A 45 -3.37 -4.91 -3.25
C CYS A 45 -3.60 -3.92 -4.41
N HIS A 46 -3.20 -4.29 -5.62
CA HIS A 46 -3.49 -3.51 -6.83
C HIS A 46 -4.99 -3.34 -7.04
N GLN A 47 -5.74 -4.43 -6.96
CA GLN A 47 -7.18 -4.39 -7.15
C GLN A 47 -7.87 -3.43 -6.17
N LEU A 48 -7.46 -3.46 -4.91
CA LEU A 48 -7.99 -2.52 -3.93
C LEU A 48 -7.66 -1.07 -4.29
N ALA A 49 -6.41 -0.79 -4.66
CA ALA A 49 -5.98 0.55 -5.05
C ALA A 49 -6.72 1.05 -6.31
N PHE A 50 -6.85 0.23 -7.33
CA PHE A 50 -7.62 0.57 -8.52
C PHE A 50 -9.08 0.85 -8.20
N ARG A 51 -9.70 0.00 -7.39
CA ARG A 51 -11.09 0.18 -6.99
C ARG A 51 -11.31 1.51 -6.25
N LEU A 52 -10.39 1.89 -5.37
CA LEU A 52 -10.45 3.18 -4.69
C LEU A 52 -10.25 4.34 -5.65
N GLY A 53 -9.29 4.25 -6.56
CA GLY A 53 -9.08 5.25 -7.60
C GLY A 53 -10.30 5.45 -8.49
N ASP A 54 -10.95 4.36 -8.89
CA ASP A 54 -12.19 4.40 -9.68
C ASP A 54 -13.34 5.03 -8.89
N CYS A 55 -13.49 4.67 -7.61
CA CYS A 55 -14.52 5.27 -6.76
C CYS A 55 -14.35 6.77 -6.58
N LEU A 56 -13.11 7.26 -6.59
CA LEU A 56 -12.77 8.67 -6.51
C LEU A 56 -12.81 9.37 -7.88
N GLU A 57 -12.99 8.62 -8.95
CA GLU A 57 -12.93 9.13 -10.33
C GLU A 57 -11.63 9.90 -10.62
N LEU A 58 -10.49 9.37 -10.14
CA LEU A 58 -9.19 10.03 -10.27
C LEU A 58 -8.79 10.27 -11.72
N LYS A 59 -8.27 11.47 -11.97
CA LYS A 59 -7.77 11.92 -13.26
C LYS A 59 -6.31 12.35 -13.16
N ALA A 60 -5.63 12.38 -14.29
CA ALA A 60 -4.20 12.68 -14.36
C ALA A 60 -3.80 14.07 -13.83
N ASP A 61 -4.72 15.01 -13.82
CA ASP A 61 -4.51 16.39 -13.37
C ASP A 61 -5.04 16.66 -11.94
N ASP A 62 -5.56 15.63 -11.29
CA ASP A 62 -6.02 15.74 -9.91
C ASP A 62 -4.86 15.95 -8.93
N ARG A 63 -5.16 16.63 -7.85
CA ARG A 63 -4.26 16.75 -6.69
C ARG A 63 -4.78 15.83 -5.60
N LEU A 64 -3.98 14.84 -5.26
CA LEU A 64 -4.36 13.80 -4.31
C LEU A 64 -3.58 13.93 -3.01
N LEU A 65 -4.29 13.80 -1.90
CA LEU A 65 -3.71 13.60 -0.59
C LEU A 65 -4.21 12.26 -0.03
N GLU A 66 -3.30 11.36 0.23
CA GLU A 66 -3.59 10.09 0.86
C GLU A 66 -3.08 10.07 2.31
N LEU A 67 -3.99 9.93 3.26
CA LEU A 67 -3.65 9.77 4.67
C LEU A 67 -3.35 8.30 4.96
N ALA A 68 -2.35 8.06 5.82
CA ALA A 68 -1.91 6.70 6.16
C ALA A 68 -1.47 5.88 4.94
N CYS A 69 -0.74 6.50 4.03
CA CYS A 69 -0.33 5.90 2.77
C CYS A 69 0.72 4.76 2.91
N GLY A 70 1.18 4.46 4.11
CA GLY A 70 2.23 3.50 4.32
C GLY A 70 3.51 3.89 3.58
N TYR A 71 4.05 2.99 2.75
CA TYR A 71 5.23 3.26 1.92
C TYR A 71 4.90 3.98 0.61
N GLY A 72 3.65 4.31 0.37
CA GLY A 72 3.23 5.07 -0.79
C GLY A 72 3.07 4.27 -2.08
N ALA A 73 2.87 2.95 -1.98
CA ALA A 73 2.71 2.11 -3.16
C ALA A 73 1.49 2.52 -4.00
N SER A 74 0.36 2.77 -3.37
CA SER A 74 -0.85 3.25 -4.05
C SER A 74 -0.65 4.61 -4.72
N LEU A 75 0.04 5.54 -4.08
CA LEU A 75 0.36 6.85 -4.66
C LEU A 75 1.23 6.74 -5.92
N ARG A 76 2.09 5.75 -5.98
CA ARG A 76 2.90 5.49 -7.18
C ARG A 76 2.11 4.85 -8.30
N LEU A 77 1.09 4.08 -7.95
CA LEU A 77 0.21 3.46 -8.91
C LEU A 77 -0.71 4.48 -9.58
N TRP A 78 -1.26 5.38 -8.79
CA TRP A 78 -2.15 6.43 -9.27
C TRP A 78 -1.37 7.55 -9.93
#